data_5090fd54cc40b24dfadb32052315283f
#
_entry.id   5090fd54cc40b24dfadb32052315283f
#
_cell.length_a   1.000
_cell.length_b   1.000
_cell.length_c   1.000
_cell.angle_alpha   90.00
_cell.angle_beta   90.00
_cell.angle_gamma   90.00
#
_symmetry.space_group_name_H-M   'P 1'
#
loop_
_entity.id
_entity.type
_entity.pdbx_description
1 polymer ?
#
loop_
_entity_poly.entity_id
_entity_poly.type
_entity_poly.pdbx_seq_one_letter_code
_entity_poly.pdbx_strand_id
1 'polypeptide(L)'
;NTSRGAVIDESALIRALTEGWIAAAGLDVLEQEPPRPDNPLLKLDNVVLTPHIAAYSDEYFDEAWRLSVETAIALSRGQFPRSYVNHAVKPKWDLGSVRQV
;
A
#
# COMPACT_ATOMS: atom_id res chain seq x y z
N ASN A 1 3.97 -7.94 -6.60
CA ASN A 1 3.25 -6.70 -6.32
C ASN A 1 2.77 -6.69 -4.87
N THR A 2 3.30 -5.78 -4.08
CA THR A 2 2.89 -5.54 -2.69
C THR A 2 2.34 -4.12 -2.50
N SER A 3 1.96 -3.45 -3.58
CA SER A 3 1.49 -2.07 -3.59
C SER A 3 -0.03 -1.97 -3.74
N ARG A 4 -0.53 -1.98 -4.96
CA ARG A 4 -1.96 -2.01 -5.27
C ARG A 4 -2.19 -2.81 -6.55
N GLY A 5 -3.33 -3.50 -6.64
CA GLY A 5 -3.65 -4.34 -7.80
C GLY A 5 -3.58 -3.58 -9.11
N ALA A 6 -4.20 -2.41 -9.19
CA ALA A 6 -4.22 -1.57 -10.38
C ALA A 6 -2.87 -1.00 -10.85
N VAL A 7 -1.76 -1.29 -10.16
CA VAL A 7 -0.40 -0.99 -10.64
C VAL A 7 0.01 -1.92 -11.78
N ILE A 8 -0.61 -3.09 -11.87
CA ILE A 8 -0.38 -4.10 -12.91
C ILE A 8 -1.71 -4.36 -13.61
N ASP A 9 -1.71 -4.38 -14.94
CA ASP A 9 -2.82 -4.90 -15.74
C ASP A 9 -2.90 -6.42 -15.51
N GLU A 10 -3.91 -6.86 -14.76
CA GLU A 10 -4.06 -8.26 -14.36
C GLU A 10 -4.27 -9.19 -15.56
N SER A 11 -4.95 -8.73 -16.61
CA SER A 11 -5.15 -9.51 -17.83
C SER A 11 -3.83 -9.73 -18.57
N ALA A 12 -2.99 -8.70 -18.65
CA ALA A 12 -1.67 -8.81 -19.25
C ALA A 12 -0.74 -9.71 -18.40
N LEU A 13 -0.82 -9.65 -17.08
CA LEU A 13 -0.09 -10.49 -16.16
C LEU A 13 -0.44 -11.97 -16.35
N ILE A 14 -1.74 -12.29 -16.41
CA ILE A 14 -2.23 -13.65 -16.65
C ILE A 14 -1.65 -14.20 -17.96
N ARG A 15 -1.71 -13.40 -19.03
CA ARG A 15 -1.09 -13.79 -20.31
C ARG A 15 0.40 -14.04 -20.18
N ALA A 16 1.13 -13.12 -19.58
CA ALA A 16 2.58 -13.22 -19.43
C ALA A 16 3.01 -14.50 -18.66
N LEU A 17 2.25 -14.86 -17.64
CA LEU A 17 2.47 -16.08 -16.85
C LEU A 17 2.11 -17.35 -17.64
N THR A 18 0.97 -17.32 -18.35
CA THR A 18 0.46 -18.48 -19.10
C THR A 18 1.30 -18.76 -20.34
N GLU A 19 1.76 -17.72 -21.04
CA GLU A 19 2.57 -17.82 -22.24
C GLU A 19 4.08 -17.92 -21.93
N GLY A 20 4.47 -17.87 -20.63
CA GLY A 20 5.84 -18.03 -20.20
C GLY A 20 6.75 -16.83 -20.49
N TRP A 21 6.20 -15.62 -20.64
CA TRP A 21 6.99 -14.39 -20.79
C TRP A 21 7.73 -14.04 -19.52
N ILE A 22 7.13 -14.38 -18.36
CA ILE A 22 7.75 -14.31 -17.05
C ILE A 22 7.62 -15.68 -16.37
N ALA A 23 8.59 -16.00 -15.53
CA ALA A 23 8.67 -17.31 -14.89
C ALA A 23 7.61 -17.50 -13.80
N ALA A 24 7.40 -16.51 -12.98
CA ALA A 24 6.49 -16.57 -11.82
C ALA A 24 6.08 -15.16 -11.34
N ALA A 25 5.07 -15.10 -10.48
CA ALA A 25 4.69 -13.88 -9.79
C ALA A 25 4.40 -14.13 -8.30
N GLY A 26 4.77 -13.15 -7.46
CA GLY A 26 4.34 -13.05 -6.06
C GLY A 26 3.44 -11.83 -5.90
N LEU A 27 2.21 -12.03 -5.47
CA LEU A 27 1.18 -10.99 -5.41
C LEU A 27 0.55 -10.96 -4.04
N ASP A 28 0.61 -9.82 -3.39
CA ASP A 28 -0.12 -9.57 -2.13
C ASP A 28 -1.43 -8.81 -2.39
N VAL A 29 -1.57 -8.25 -3.59
CA VAL A 29 -2.71 -7.45 -4.02
C VAL A 29 -3.16 -7.83 -5.43
N LEU A 30 -4.46 -7.74 -5.68
CA LEU A 30 -5.11 -8.00 -6.96
C LEU A 30 -5.97 -6.82 -7.38
N GLU A 31 -6.33 -6.71 -8.67
CA GLU A 31 -7.21 -5.63 -9.14
C GLU A 31 -8.57 -5.65 -8.45
N GLN A 32 -9.10 -6.84 -8.20
CA GLN A 32 -10.31 -7.04 -7.41
C GLN A 32 -10.01 -7.82 -6.14
N GLU A 33 -10.36 -7.25 -5.01
CA GLU A 33 -10.22 -7.86 -3.67
C GLU A 33 -11.57 -7.85 -2.93
N PRO A 34 -12.07 -9.02 -2.48
CA PRO A 34 -11.53 -10.35 -2.70
C PRO A 34 -11.60 -10.76 -4.17
N PRO A 35 -10.66 -11.63 -4.64
CA PRO A 35 -10.68 -12.11 -6.03
C PRO A 35 -11.94 -12.94 -6.31
N ARG A 36 -12.38 -12.89 -7.57
CA ARG A 36 -13.46 -13.77 -8.01
C ARG A 36 -12.99 -15.23 -7.95
N PRO A 37 -13.89 -16.18 -7.60
CA PRO A 37 -13.54 -17.59 -7.53
C PRO A 37 -13.04 -18.20 -8.86
N ASP A 38 -13.37 -17.58 -9.97
CA ASP A 38 -12.97 -17.97 -11.32
C ASP A 38 -11.69 -17.27 -11.81
N ASN A 39 -11.07 -16.41 -11.00
CA ASN A 39 -9.84 -15.71 -11.37
C ASN A 39 -8.72 -16.72 -11.71
N PRO A 40 -8.14 -16.65 -12.93
CA PRO A 40 -7.11 -17.57 -13.37
C PRO A 40 -5.86 -17.60 -12.47
N LEU A 41 -5.49 -16.46 -11.85
CA LEU A 41 -4.33 -16.38 -10.96
C LEU A 41 -4.41 -17.34 -9.77
N LEU A 42 -5.63 -17.71 -9.34
CA LEU A 42 -5.85 -18.67 -8.24
C LEU A 42 -5.51 -20.12 -8.62
N LYS A 43 -5.27 -20.39 -9.91
CA LYS A 43 -5.05 -21.75 -10.46
C LYS A 43 -3.69 -21.93 -11.09
N LEU A 44 -2.88 -20.87 -11.17
CA LEU A 44 -1.54 -20.94 -11.78
C LEU A 44 -0.52 -21.41 -10.74
N ASP A 45 0.22 -22.49 -11.08
CA ASP A 45 1.24 -23.08 -10.20
C ASP A 45 2.47 -22.16 -10.02
N ASN A 46 2.66 -21.20 -10.92
CA ASN A 46 3.75 -20.23 -10.88
C ASN A 46 3.34 -18.88 -10.24
N VAL A 47 2.28 -18.88 -9.43
CA VAL A 47 1.82 -17.69 -8.69
C VAL A 47 1.77 -17.99 -7.20
N VAL A 48 2.37 -17.11 -6.41
CA VAL A 48 2.21 -17.07 -4.95
C VAL A 48 1.30 -15.89 -4.60
N LEU A 49 0.22 -16.18 -3.88
CA LEU A 49 -0.73 -15.15 -3.43
C LEU A 49 -0.72 -15.05 -1.91
N THR A 50 -0.74 -13.82 -1.41
CA THR A 50 -0.99 -13.51 0.00
C THR A 50 -2.17 -12.54 0.12
N PRO A 51 -2.93 -12.55 1.21
CA PRO A 51 -4.20 -11.84 1.29
C PRO A 51 -4.04 -10.39 1.77
N HIS A 52 -3.25 -9.57 1.06
CA HIS A 52 -3.01 -8.16 1.34
C HIS A 52 -2.44 -7.91 2.75
N ILE A 53 -1.41 -8.68 3.09
CA ILE A 53 -0.78 -8.70 4.43
C ILE A 53 0.72 -8.43 4.40
N ALA A 54 1.29 -7.96 3.29
CA ALA A 54 2.73 -7.74 3.17
C ALA A 54 3.29 -6.76 4.20
N ALA A 55 2.45 -5.87 4.74
CA ALA A 55 2.83 -4.95 5.80
C ALA A 55 2.67 -5.53 7.23
N TYR A 56 2.11 -6.73 7.38
CA TYR A 56 1.78 -7.28 8.70
C TYR A 56 3.04 -7.84 9.37
N SER A 57 3.66 -7.01 10.23
CA SER A 57 4.68 -7.41 11.18
C SER A 57 4.45 -6.67 12.51
N ASP A 58 5.05 -7.16 13.58
CA ASP A 58 4.93 -6.52 14.89
C ASP A 58 5.49 -5.09 14.84
N GLU A 59 6.64 -4.91 14.20
CA GLU A 59 7.28 -3.59 14.04
C GLU A 59 6.43 -2.63 13.23
N TYR A 60 5.75 -3.12 12.19
CA TYR A 60 4.87 -2.29 11.38
C TYR A 60 3.70 -1.75 12.21
N PHE A 61 3.05 -2.60 12.99
CA PHE A 61 1.90 -2.17 13.79
C PHE A 61 2.31 -1.14 14.85
N ASP A 62 3.41 -1.38 15.57
CA ASP A 62 3.91 -0.46 16.58
C ASP A 62 4.23 0.91 15.97
N GLU A 63 4.95 0.92 14.85
CA GLU A 63 5.34 2.16 14.19
C GLU A 63 4.14 2.89 13.55
N ALA A 64 3.21 2.17 12.92
CA ALA A 64 2.02 2.74 12.32
C ALA A 64 1.12 3.42 13.37
N TRP A 65 0.93 2.78 14.52
CA TRP A 65 0.18 3.37 15.64
C TRP A 65 0.89 4.59 16.19
N ARG A 66 2.20 4.51 16.44
CA ARG A 66 2.99 5.61 16.95
C ARG A 66 2.91 6.83 16.03
N LEU A 67 3.15 6.66 14.73
CA LEU A 67 3.10 7.73 13.73
C LEU A 67 1.69 8.31 13.58
N SER A 68 0.66 7.49 13.67
CA SER A 68 -0.74 7.94 13.58
C SER A 68 -1.10 8.84 14.76
N VAL A 69 -0.71 8.45 15.97
CA VAL A 69 -0.93 9.24 17.19
C VAL A 69 -0.12 10.54 17.15
N GLU A 70 1.16 10.48 16.79
CA GLU A 70 2.01 11.67 16.66
C GLU A 70 1.45 12.67 15.64
N THR A 71 0.96 12.16 14.49
CA THR A 71 0.29 12.98 13.47
C THR A 71 -0.95 13.68 14.01
N ALA A 72 -1.81 12.95 14.71
CA ALA A 72 -3.01 13.53 15.31
C ALA A 72 -2.68 14.60 16.35
N ILE A 73 -1.68 14.35 17.20
CA ILE A 73 -1.20 15.32 18.19
C ILE A 73 -0.62 16.58 17.52
N ALA A 74 0.21 16.41 16.49
CA ALA A 74 0.79 17.54 15.76
C ALA A 74 -0.32 18.43 15.18
N LEU A 75 -1.26 17.82 14.46
CA LEU A 75 -2.38 18.56 13.86
C LEU A 75 -3.28 19.25 14.91
N SER A 76 -3.56 18.61 16.04
CA SER A 76 -4.35 19.22 17.13
C SER A 76 -3.66 20.42 17.76
N ARG A 77 -2.34 20.52 17.65
CA ARG A 77 -1.53 21.65 18.11
C ARG A 77 -1.28 22.72 17.04
N GLY A 78 -1.90 22.59 15.88
CA GLY A 78 -1.66 23.47 14.74
C GLY A 78 -0.26 23.31 14.14
N GLN A 79 0.32 22.13 14.21
CA GLN A 79 1.65 21.80 13.68
C GLN A 79 1.55 20.85 12.49
N PHE A 80 2.48 20.97 11.54
CA PHE A 80 2.62 19.95 10.50
C PHE A 80 3.11 18.63 11.10
N PRO A 81 2.57 17.48 10.68
CA PRO A 81 3.11 16.20 11.09
C PRO A 81 4.53 16.01 10.53
N ARG A 82 5.33 15.18 11.21
CA ARG A 82 6.71 14.89 10.81
C ARG A 82 6.81 14.30 9.40
N SER A 83 5.81 13.54 8.99
CA SER A 83 5.75 12.91 7.68
C SER A 83 4.44 13.27 6.98
N TYR A 84 4.52 13.92 5.82
CA TYR A 84 3.38 14.19 4.94
C TYR A 84 3.86 14.20 3.48
N VAL A 85 3.02 13.69 2.59
CA VAL A 85 3.40 13.42 1.20
C VAL A 85 3.37 14.68 0.33
N ASN A 86 2.36 15.53 0.51
CA ASN A 86 2.18 16.72 -0.32
C ASN A 86 2.76 17.96 0.35
N HIS A 87 4.02 18.26 0.09
CA HIS A 87 4.72 19.44 0.63
C HIS A 87 4.20 20.78 0.08
N ALA A 88 3.45 20.78 -1.02
CA ALA A 88 2.85 21.98 -1.60
C ALA A 88 1.47 22.31 -1.01
N VAL A 89 0.95 21.49 -0.11
CA VAL A 89 -0.37 21.72 0.48
C VAL A 89 -0.37 22.99 1.31
N LYS A 90 -1.38 23.83 1.08
CA LYS A 90 -1.68 25.00 1.93
C LYS A 90 -2.78 24.58 2.92
N PRO A 91 -2.52 24.56 4.22
CA PRO A 91 -3.55 24.21 5.20
C PRO A 91 -4.67 25.25 5.19
N LYS A 92 -5.88 24.80 5.45
CA LYS A 92 -7.07 25.69 5.55
C LYS A 92 -7.11 26.51 6.85
N TRP A 93 -6.26 26.18 7.79
CA TRP A 93 -6.09 26.86 9.09
C TRP A 93 -4.61 27.10 9.33
N ASP A 94 -4.30 28.04 10.19
CA ASP A 94 -2.92 28.32 10.57
C ASP A 94 -2.36 27.16 11.41
N LEU A 95 -1.42 26.43 10.84
CA LEU A 95 -0.68 25.35 11.51
C LEU A 95 0.53 25.87 12.29
N GLY A 96 0.65 27.17 12.49
CA GLY A 96 1.80 27.77 13.17
C GLY A 96 3.14 27.57 12.42
N SER A 97 4.12 28.37 12.71
CA SER A 97 5.45 28.21 12.14
C SER A 97 6.11 26.93 12.66
N VAL A 98 6.37 25.98 11.74
CA VAL A 98 7.02 24.70 12.04
C VAL A 98 8.39 24.96 12.67
N ARG A 99 8.54 24.66 13.95
CA ARG A 99 9.87 24.32 14.48
C ARG A 99 10.15 22.89 14.07
N GLN A 100 11.02 22.72 13.08
CA GLN A 100 11.64 21.41 12.84
C GLN A 100 12.38 21.01 14.11
N VAL A 101 11.99 19.90 14.71
CA VAL A 101 12.73 19.23 15.80
C VAL A 101 13.53 18.11 15.16
#